data_bb6b1d3dbf6fc1f5543e67cbd3b8be67
#
_entry.id   bb6b1d3dbf6fc1f5543e67cbd3b8be67
#
_cell.length_a   1.000
_cell.length_b   1.000
_cell.length_c   1.000
_cell.angle_alpha   90.00
_cell.angle_beta   90.00
_cell.angle_gamma   90.00
#
_symmetry.space_group_name_H-M   'P 1'
#
loop_
_entity.id
_entity.type
_entity.pdbx_description
1 polymer ?
#
loop_
_entity_poly.entity_id
_entity_poly.type
_entity_poly.pdbx_seq_one_letter_code
_entity_poly.pdbx_strand_id
1 'polypeptide(L)'
;MIVLDLDDTLYLERDYVHSGFLAVDKWLQNKLSFESFFSEAWALFERGERRTIFNKVLEGRGIFDTNLIKELVAVYRSHMPLIAMAPDSEEFLGSYRPEDLALITDGPALSQWAKIKALNIEQYVGTIIVTDDLGPDYVKPNPQAFKMIQGTLTGNDCIYIADNPMKDFIAPVRLGWKRSVRVRRPGS
;
A
#
# COMPACT_ATOMS: atom_id res chain seq x y z
N MET A 1 17.16 -2.03 -14.51
CA MET A 1 16.29 -1.40 -13.50
C MET A 1 15.16 -2.35 -13.16
N ILE A 2 15.04 -2.73 -11.91
CA ILE A 2 13.92 -3.53 -11.40
C ILE A 2 13.01 -2.57 -10.63
N VAL A 3 11.74 -2.54 -10.99
CA VAL A 3 10.74 -1.67 -10.38
C VAL A 3 9.70 -2.53 -9.67
N LEU A 4 9.41 -2.20 -8.44
CA LEU A 4 8.53 -2.98 -7.56
C LEU A 4 7.29 -2.17 -7.16
N ASP A 5 6.17 -2.86 -7.01
CA ASP A 5 5.04 -2.39 -6.21
C ASP A 5 5.28 -2.69 -4.72
N LEU A 6 4.48 -2.12 -3.84
CA LEU A 6 4.60 -2.27 -2.39
C LEU A 6 3.59 -3.26 -1.81
N ASP A 7 2.30 -2.89 -1.87
CA ASP A 7 1.21 -3.61 -1.22
C ASP A 7 0.97 -4.98 -1.89
N ASP A 8 0.82 -6.05 -1.11
CA ASP A 8 0.70 -7.44 -1.57
C ASP A 8 1.84 -7.93 -2.49
N THR A 9 2.89 -7.12 -2.63
CA THR A 9 4.11 -7.42 -3.38
C THR A 9 5.31 -7.64 -2.45
N LEU A 10 5.66 -6.69 -1.61
CA LEU A 10 6.80 -6.81 -0.68
C LEU A 10 6.39 -7.27 0.72
N TYR A 11 5.14 -7.09 1.09
CA TYR A 11 4.52 -7.50 2.35
C TYR A 11 3.02 -7.74 2.11
N LEU A 12 2.26 -8.20 3.10
CA LEU A 12 0.80 -8.39 2.98
C LEU A 12 0.06 -7.11 3.39
N GLU A 13 -0.74 -6.52 2.49
CA GLU A 13 -1.55 -5.32 2.80
C GLU A 13 -2.49 -5.55 3.99
N ARG A 14 -2.98 -6.78 4.16
CA ARG A 14 -3.81 -7.14 5.31
C ARG A 14 -3.16 -6.83 6.67
N ASP A 15 -1.83 -6.90 6.77
CA ASP A 15 -1.12 -6.60 8.02
C ASP A 15 -1.15 -5.10 8.33
N TYR A 16 -1.08 -4.25 7.30
CA TYR A 16 -1.30 -2.82 7.43
C TYR A 16 -2.74 -2.51 7.88
N VAL A 17 -3.73 -3.17 7.27
CA VAL A 17 -5.15 -3.00 7.65
C VAL A 17 -5.37 -3.43 9.10
N HIS A 18 -4.81 -4.56 9.49
CA HIS A 18 -4.87 -5.07 10.87
C HIS A 18 -4.29 -4.05 11.86
N SER A 19 -3.08 -3.60 11.61
CA SER A 19 -2.40 -2.58 12.42
C SER A 19 -3.22 -1.28 12.53
N GLY A 20 -3.77 -0.82 11.40
CA GLY A 20 -4.59 0.38 11.34
C GLY A 20 -5.90 0.26 12.12
N PHE A 21 -6.56 -0.89 12.05
CA PHE A 21 -7.78 -1.11 12.84
C PHE A 21 -7.50 -1.17 14.33
N LEU A 22 -6.38 -1.73 14.76
CA LEU A 22 -5.95 -1.69 16.17
C LEU A 22 -5.70 -0.25 16.64
N ALA A 23 -5.09 0.59 15.81
CA ALA A 23 -4.87 1.99 16.13
C ALA A 23 -6.19 2.76 16.28
N VAL A 24 -7.15 2.52 15.40
CA VAL A 24 -8.50 3.11 15.47
C VAL A 24 -9.27 2.62 16.70
N ASP A 25 -9.22 1.32 16.98
CA ASP A 25 -9.87 0.72 18.16
C ASP A 25 -9.36 1.35 19.46
N LYS A 26 -8.04 1.44 19.61
CA LYS A 26 -7.39 2.09 20.76
C LYS A 26 -7.80 3.57 20.89
N TRP A 27 -7.86 4.29 19.78
CA TRP A 27 -8.28 5.69 19.77
C TRP A 27 -9.74 5.85 20.21
N LEU A 28 -10.66 4.99 19.70
CA LEU A 28 -12.06 4.98 20.06
C LEU A 28 -12.30 4.61 21.52
N GLN A 29 -11.57 3.63 22.06
CA GLN A 29 -11.63 3.28 23.49
C GLN A 29 -11.25 4.48 24.37
N ASN A 30 -10.17 5.17 24.03
CA ASN A 30 -9.67 6.30 24.81
C ASN A 30 -10.57 7.54 24.73
N LYS A 31 -11.18 7.80 23.56
CA LYS A 31 -11.95 9.04 23.33
C LYS A 31 -13.45 8.91 23.63
N LEU A 32 -14.03 7.76 23.33
CA LEU A 32 -15.48 7.55 23.35
C LEU A 32 -15.93 6.34 24.18
N SER A 33 -15.01 5.65 24.87
CA SER A 33 -15.31 4.37 25.54
C SER A 33 -16.01 3.36 24.61
N PHE A 34 -15.69 3.40 23.33
CA PHE A 34 -16.24 2.52 22.31
C PHE A 34 -15.42 1.23 22.30
N GLU A 35 -16.05 0.11 22.55
CA GLU A 35 -15.39 -1.20 22.59
C GLU A 35 -15.68 -2.03 21.34
N SER A 36 -14.81 -3.02 21.07
CA SER A 36 -15.01 -4.03 20.03
C SER A 36 -14.98 -3.51 18.58
N PHE A 37 -14.47 -2.31 18.32
CA PHE A 37 -14.33 -1.80 16.95
C PHE A 37 -13.47 -2.73 16.10
N PHE A 38 -12.31 -3.15 16.62
CA PHE A 38 -11.39 -4.02 15.89
C PHE A 38 -12.07 -5.29 15.39
N SER A 39 -12.76 -6.02 16.30
CA SER A 39 -13.38 -7.30 15.94
C SER A 39 -14.47 -7.16 14.88
N GLU A 40 -15.28 -6.10 14.95
CA GLU A 40 -16.33 -5.83 13.96
C GLU A 40 -15.75 -5.40 12.62
N ALA A 41 -14.77 -4.49 12.63
CA ALA A 41 -14.09 -4.01 11.42
C ALA A 41 -13.33 -5.15 10.71
N TRP A 42 -12.62 -5.99 11.48
CA TRP A 42 -11.90 -7.13 10.96
C TRP A 42 -12.84 -8.17 10.33
N ALA A 43 -13.97 -8.47 11.00
CA ALA A 43 -14.97 -9.38 10.43
C ALA A 43 -15.56 -8.87 9.12
N LEU A 44 -15.75 -7.56 8.95
CA LEU A 44 -16.17 -6.97 7.67
C LEU A 44 -15.06 -7.08 6.61
N PHE A 45 -13.81 -6.82 6.98
CA PHE A 45 -12.66 -6.95 6.09
C PHE A 45 -12.51 -8.38 5.56
N GLU A 46 -12.60 -9.39 6.41
CA GLU A 46 -12.52 -10.82 6.05
C GLU A 46 -13.68 -11.25 5.11
N ARG A 47 -14.81 -10.57 5.15
CA ARG A 47 -15.94 -10.78 4.21
C ARG A 47 -15.77 -10.05 2.87
N GLY A 48 -14.62 -9.38 2.65
CA GLY A 48 -14.33 -8.66 1.42
C GLY A 48 -14.75 -7.19 1.40
N GLU A 49 -15.27 -6.65 2.52
CA GLU A 49 -15.57 -5.22 2.59
C GLU A 49 -14.26 -4.40 2.58
N ARG A 50 -14.24 -3.26 1.89
CA ARG A 50 -13.03 -2.44 1.78
C ARG A 50 -13.24 -0.94 2.03
N ARG A 51 -14.29 -0.34 1.51
CA ARG A 51 -14.46 1.11 1.44
C ARG A 51 -15.30 1.71 2.55
N THR A 52 -16.23 0.95 3.13
CA THR A 52 -17.27 1.45 4.03
C THR A 52 -17.23 0.82 5.42
N ILE A 53 -16.10 0.21 5.79
CA ILE A 53 -15.96 -0.53 7.06
C ILE A 53 -16.26 0.36 8.25
N PHE A 54 -15.66 1.56 8.33
CA PHE A 54 -15.88 2.48 9.46
C PHE A 54 -17.34 2.92 9.55
N ASN A 55 -17.94 3.25 8.39
CA ASN A 55 -19.36 3.58 8.34
C ASN A 55 -20.21 2.45 8.89
N LYS A 56 -20.02 1.22 8.39
CA LYS A 56 -20.82 0.06 8.77
C LYS A 56 -20.71 -0.28 10.26
N VAL A 57 -19.51 -0.19 10.84
CA VAL A 57 -19.32 -0.43 12.28
C VAL A 57 -20.05 0.64 13.10
N LEU A 58 -19.93 1.91 12.76
CA LEU A 58 -20.58 3.00 13.48
C LEU A 58 -22.11 2.96 13.30
N GLU A 59 -22.60 2.77 12.09
CA GLU A 59 -24.03 2.64 11.77
C GLU A 59 -24.67 1.46 12.51
N GLY A 60 -23.96 0.32 12.62
CA GLY A 60 -24.41 -0.83 13.42
C GLY A 60 -24.62 -0.52 14.90
N ARG A 61 -24.03 0.57 15.41
CA ARG A 61 -24.20 1.10 16.76
C ARG A 61 -25.11 2.34 16.82
N GLY A 62 -25.79 2.68 15.72
CA GLY A 62 -26.66 3.85 15.62
C GLY A 62 -25.92 5.19 15.57
N ILE A 63 -24.62 5.19 15.23
CA ILE A 63 -23.80 6.40 15.14
C ILE A 63 -23.68 6.81 13.65
N PHE A 64 -24.24 7.97 13.33
CA PHE A 64 -24.26 8.54 11.96
C PHE A 64 -23.49 9.86 11.93
N ASP A 65 -22.20 9.84 12.33
CA ASP A 65 -21.35 11.03 12.42
C ASP A 65 -20.24 11.00 11.35
N THR A 66 -20.42 11.82 10.33
CA THR A 66 -19.43 11.95 9.23
C THR A 66 -18.11 12.58 9.68
N ASN A 67 -18.12 13.41 10.73
CA ASN A 67 -16.88 13.99 11.25
C ASN A 67 -16.08 12.94 12.02
N LEU A 68 -16.76 12.12 12.82
CA LEU A 68 -16.12 10.98 13.48
C LEU A 68 -15.48 10.04 12.43
N ILE A 69 -16.18 9.72 11.33
CA ILE A 69 -15.61 8.90 10.25
C ILE A 69 -14.33 9.52 9.69
N LYS A 70 -14.30 10.82 9.46
CA LYS A 70 -13.08 11.53 8.98
C LYS A 70 -11.93 11.42 9.99
N GLU A 71 -12.23 11.55 11.28
CA GLU A 71 -11.24 11.38 12.36
C GLU A 71 -10.68 9.96 12.36
N LEU A 72 -11.55 8.93 12.25
CA LEU A 72 -11.11 7.54 12.18
C LEU A 72 -10.23 7.26 10.95
N VAL A 73 -10.59 7.82 9.79
CA VAL A 73 -9.76 7.73 8.57
C VAL A 73 -8.41 8.43 8.77
N ALA A 74 -8.39 9.57 9.45
CA ALA A 74 -7.15 10.27 9.77
C ALA A 74 -6.26 9.43 10.70
N VAL A 75 -6.82 8.86 11.78
CA VAL A 75 -6.11 7.95 12.68
C VAL A 75 -5.55 6.74 11.92
N TYR A 76 -6.40 6.10 11.09
CA TYR A 76 -6.01 4.95 10.28
C TYR A 76 -4.84 5.28 9.32
N ARG A 77 -4.89 6.44 8.66
CA ARG A 77 -3.85 6.84 7.69
C ARG A 77 -2.54 7.31 8.34
N SER A 78 -2.62 7.84 9.55
CA SER A 78 -1.46 8.41 10.26
C SER A 78 -0.84 7.48 11.31
N HIS A 79 -1.39 6.26 11.50
CA HIS A 79 -0.81 5.35 12.47
C HIS A 79 0.59 4.88 12.08
N MET A 80 1.40 4.51 13.06
CA MET A 80 2.67 3.82 12.82
C MET A 80 2.39 2.35 12.52
N PRO A 81 2.63 1.86 11.29
CA PRO A 81 2.28 0.48 10.93
C PRO A 81 3.14 -0.55 11.67
N LEU A 82 2.49 -1.61 12.17
CA LEU A 82 3.15 -2.80 12.70
C LEU A 82 3.15 -3.87 11.60
N ILE A 83 4.05 -3.72 10.66
CA ILE A 83 4.19 -4.58 9.47
C ILE A 83 5.63 -5.05 9.30
N ALA A 84 5.81 -6.18 8.65
CA ALA A 84 7.12 -6.74 8.33
C ALA A 84 7.19 -7.11 6.85
N MET A 85 8.36 -6.95 6.26
CA MET A 85 8.61 -7.40 4.90
C MET A 85 8.52 -8.94 4.84
N ALA A 86 8.03 -9.47 3.73
CA ALA A 86 8.06 -10.90 3.50
C ALA A 86 9.53 -11.37 3.38
N PRO A 87 9.89 -12.52 3.98
CA PRO A 87 11.30 -12.95 4.01
C PRO A 87 11.94 -13.08 2.63
N ASP A 88 11.19 -13.56 1.63
CA ASP A 88 11.64 -13.67 0.23
C ASP A 88 11.84 -12.30 -0.42
N SER A 89 11.07 -11.29 -0.01
CA SER A 89 11.23 -9.91 -0.48
C SER A 89 12.48 -9.28 0.10
N GLU A 90 12.75 -9.49 1.38
CA GLU A 90 13.95 -8.96 2.04
C GLU A 90 15.21 -9.57 1.42
N GLU A 91 15.25 -10.89 1.23
CA GLU A 91 16.34 -11.59 0.55
C GLU A 91 16.54 -11.09 -0.89
N PHE A 92 15.42 -10.95 -1.63
CA PHE A 92 15.46 -10.44 -3.00
C PHE A 92 16.04 -9.03 -3.07
N LEU A 93 15.53 -8.09 -2.27
CA LEU A 93 16.01 -6.70 -2.26
C LEU A 93 17.47 -6.60 -1.84
N GLY A 94 17.89 -7.38 -0.83
CA GLY A 94 19.27 -7.45 -0.37
C GLY A 94 20.27 -8.02 -1.38
N SER A 95 19.78 -8.66 -2.46
CA SER A 95 20.62 -9.24 -3.52
C SER A 95 21.00 -8.24 -4.61
N TYR A 96 20.46 -7.03 -4.58
CA TYR A 96 20.71 -5.98 -5.57
C TYR A 96 21.28 -4.72 -4.93
N ARG A 97 21.91 -3.88 -5.75
CA ARG A 97 22.32 -2.55 -5.31
C ARG A 97 21.12 -1.61 -5.31
N PRO A 98 21.02 -0.66 -4.39
CA PRO A 98 19.88 0.27 -4.33
C PRO A 98 19.61 1.01 -5.65
N GLU A 99 20.65 1.40 -6.38
CA GLU A 99 20.54 2.09 -7.67
C GLU A 99 19.94 1.23 -8.80
N ASP A 100 19.90 -0.10 -8.65
CA ASP A 100 19.30 -1.03 -9.60
C ASP A 100 17.81 -1.27 -9.32
N LEU A 101 17.31 -0.78 -8.16
CA LEU A 101 15.95 -0.97 -7.67
C LEU A 101 15.18 0.34 -7.58
N ALA A 102 13.88 0.29 -7.88
CA ALA A 102 12.94 1.39 -7.68
C ALA A 102 11.59 0.88 -7.17
N LEU A 103 10.85 1.74 -6.49
CA LEU A 103 9.49 1.48 -5.99
C LEU A 103 8.50 2.45 -6.64
N ILE A 104 7.34 1.92 -7.08
CA ILE A 104 6.15 2.71 -7.44
C ILE A 104 4.98 2.19 -6.64
N THR A 105 4.39 3.03 -5.80
CA THR A 105 3.24 2.64 -4.98
C THR A 105 2.10 3.65 -5.08
N ASP A 106 0.85 3.12 -5.10
CA ASP A 106 -0.37 3.92 -5.10
C ASP A 106 -0.97 3.98 -3.69
N GLY A 107 -1.65 5.07 -3.41
CA GLY A 107 -2.41 5.28 -2.18
C GLY A 107 -2.06 6.60 -1.51
N PRO A 108 -2.79 7.00 -0.44
CA PRO A 108 -2.54 8.26 0.24
C PRO A 108 -1.08 8.37 0.69
N ALA A 109 -0.41 9.47 0.33
CA ALA A 109 1.03 9.69 0.55
C ALA A 109 1.42 9.43 2.01
N LEU A 110 0.64 9.95 2.97
CA LEU A 110 0.88 9.74 4.39
C LEU A 110 0.97 8.26 4.77
N SER A 111 0.05 7.43 4.24
CA SER A 111 0.03 5.98 4.50
C SER A 111 1.19 5.27 3.83
N GLN A 112 1.49 5.60 2.57
CA GLN A 112 2.53 4.91 1.82
C GLN A 112 3.92 5.22 2.39
N TRP A 113 4.20 6.48 2.76
CA TRP A 113 5.45 6.83 3.43
C TRP A 113 5.59 6.20 4.82
N ALA A 114 4.49 6.06 5.58
CA ALA A 114 4.51 5.33 6.85
C ALA A 114 4.88 3.84 6.66
N LYS A 115 4.33 3.17 5.64
CA LYS A 115 4.67 1.78 5.28
C LYS A 115 6.12 1.66 4.83
N ILE A 116 6.57 2.53 3.93
CA ILE A 116 7.96 2.58 3.42
C ILE A 116 8.94 2.68 4.58
N LYS A 117 8.66 3.57 5.53
CA LYS A 117 9.49 3.74 6.73
C LYS A 117 9.45 2.52 7.65
N ALA A 118 8.26 1.96 7.91
CA ALA A 118 8.11 0.79 8.78
C ALA A 118 8.82 -0.46 8.23
N LEU A 119 8.87 -0.59 6.90
CA LEU A 119 9.55 -1.68 6.19
C LEU A 119 11.03 -1.38 5.87
N ASN A 120 11.55 -0.21 6.25
CA ASN A 120 12.91 0.24 5.94
C ASN A 120 13.25 0.16 4.43
N ILE A 121 12.30 0.43 3.55
CA ILE A 121 12.46 0.30 2.09
C ILE A 121 13.58 1.20 1.56
N GLU A 122 13.77 2.39 2.15
CA GLU A 122 14.74 3.39 1.73
C GLU A 122 16.20 2.88 1.73
N GLN A 123 16.51 1.85 2.51
CA GLN A 123 17.84 1.24 2.50
C GLN A 123 18.09 0.30 1.30
N TYR A 124 17.02 -0.17 0.65
CA TYR A 124 17.09 -1.16 -0.42
C TYR A 124 16.93 -0.56 -1.82
N VAL A 125 16.21 0.56 -1.96
CA VAL A 125 15.87 1.11 -3.28
C VAL A 125 16.37 2.54 -3.46
N GLY A 126 16.95 2.82 -4.63
CA GLY A 126 17.51 4.14 -4.94
C GLY A 126 16.47 5.17 -5.39
N THR A 127 15.28 4.73 -5.82
CA THR A 127 14.21 5.63 -6.28
C THR A 127 12.87 5.15 -5.75
N ILE A 128 12.12 6.04 -5.12
CA ILE A 128 10.77 5.79 -4.60
C ILE A 128 9.82 6.81 -5.22
N ILE A 129 8.72 6.34 -5.79
CA ILE A 129 7.62 7.17 -6.27
C ILE A 129 6.33 6.74 -5.58
N VAL A 130 5.80 7.60 -4.73
CA VAL A 130 4.42 7.52 -4.24
C VAL A 130 3.58 8.34 -5.21
N THR A 131 2.64 7.70 -5.91
CA THR A 131 1.89 8.36 -7.00
C THR A 131 1.03 9.53 -6.53
N ASP A 132 0.56 9.50 -5.28
CA ASP A 132 -0.20 10.58 -4.66
C ASP A 132 0.60 11.89 -4.53
N ASP A 133 1.94 11.80 -4.38
CA ASP A 133 2.83 12.99 -4.35
C ASP A 133 2.89 13.69 -5.72
N LEU A 134 2.57 12.99 -6.81
CA LEU A 134 2.49 13.57 -8.14
C LEU A 134 1.12 14.20 -8.42
N GLY A 135 0.10 13.79 -7.69
CA GLY A 135 -1.27 14.25 -7.82
C GLY A 135 -2.29 13.13 -8.09
N PRO A 136 -3.60 13.41 -7.97
CA PRO A 136 -4.65 12.39 -7.98
C PRO A 136 -4.77 11.61 -9.30
N ASP A 137 -4.35 12.22 -10.42
CA ASP A 137 -4.46 11.60 -11.75
C ASP A 137 -3.27 10.68 -12.09
N TYR A 138 -2.27 10.57 -11.20
CA TYR A 138 -1.04 9.82 -11.49
C TYR A 138 -1.03 8.39 -10.96
N VAL A 139 -2.14 7.93 -10.37
CA VAL A 139 -2.28 6.53 -9.92
C VAL A 139 -2.18 5.57 -11.11
N LYS A 140 -1.62 4.38 -10.88
CA LYS A 140 -1.56 3.31 -11.87
C LYS A 140 -2.98 2.96 -12.38
N PRO A 141 -3.19 2.82 -13.69
CA PRO A 141 -2.21 2.58 -14.75
C PRO A 141 -1.66 3.84 -15.46
N ASN A 142 -1.65 5.03 -14.85
CA ASN A 142 -1.01 6.17 -15.46
C ASN A 142 0.48 5.89 -15.70
N PRO A 143 1.04 6.16 -16.90
CA PRO A 143 2.42 5.81 -17.22
C PRO A 143 3.49 6.76 -16.65
N GLN A 144 3.08 7.88 -16.01
CA GLN A 144 4.03 8.94 -15.65
C GLN A 144 5.11 8.47 -14.68
N ALA A 145 4.75 7.77 -13.59
CA ALA A 145 5.71 7.24 -12.63
C ALA A 145 6.71 6.28 -13.29
N PHE A 146 6.22 5.42 -14.19
CA PHE A 146 7.06 4.49 -14.96
C PHE A 146 8.01 5.21 -15.89
N LYS A 147 7.56 6.27 -16.58
CA LYS A 147 8.41 7.11 -17.46
C LYS A 147 9.51 7.82 -16.66
N MET A 148 9.21 8.30 -15.47
CA MET A 148 10.19 8.97 -14.61
C MET A 148 11.32 8.01 -14.22
N ILE A 149 10.99 6.76 -13.86
CA ILE A 149 12.00 5.73 -13.53
C ILE A 149 12.74 5.26 -14.78
N GLN A 150 12.03 5.03 -15.88
CA GLN A 150 12.66 4.59 -17.13
C GLN A 150 13.70 5.60 -17.63
N GLY A 151 13.40 6.90 -17.58
CA GLY A 151 14.31 7.95 -18.02
C GLY A 151 14.85 7.69 -19.43
N THR A 152 16.17 7.48 -19.55
CA THR A 152 16.86 7.18 -20.79
C THR A 152 17.01 5.68 -21.09
N LEU A 153 16.58 4.80 -20.19
CA LEU A 153 16.63 3.35 -20.36
C LEU A 153 15.64 2.90 -21.43
N THR A 154 15.94 1.78 -22.08
CA THR A 154 14.98 1.14 -23.01
C THR A 154 14.01 0.25 -22.24
N GLY A 155 12.89 -0.10 -22.86
CA GLY A 155 11.93 -1.04 -22.25
C GLY A 155 12.53 -2.44 -22.01
N ASN A 156 13.64 -2.81 -22.68
CA ASN A 156 14.35 -4.06 -22.41
C ASN A 156 15.14 -4.05 -21.10
N ASP A 157 15.50 -2.87 -20.63
CA ASP A 157 16.32 -2.68 -19.44
C ASP A 157 15.48 -2.57 -18.16
N CYS A 158 14.15 -2.57 -18.31
CA CYS A 158 13.21 -2.40 -17.21
C CYS A 158 12.36 -3.67 -16.97
N ILE A 159 12.21 -4.03 -15.71
CA ILE A 159 11.35 -5.14 -15.23
C ILE A 159 10.39 -4.57 -14.19
N TYR A 160 9.13 -4.94 -14.27
CA TYR A 160 8.13 -4.58 -13.23
C TYR A 160 7.65 -5.81 -12.47
N ILE A 161 7.64 -5.72 -11.15
CA ILE A 161 7.21 -6.78 -10.23
C ILE A 161 6.07 -6.26 -9.38
N ALA A 162 4.89 -6.87 -9.46
CA ALA A 162 3.67 -6.43 -8.78
C ALA A 162 2.65 -7.57 -8.61
N ASP A 163 1.60 -7.33 -7.83
CA ASP A 163 0.56 -8.32 -7.55
C ASP A 163 -0.67 -8.20 -8.48
N ASN A 164 -1.09 -6.96 -8.82
CA ASN A 164 -2.41 -6.70 -9.40
C ASN A 164 -2.41 -6.54 -10.93
N PRO A 165 -2.83 -7.57 -11.69
CA PRO A 165 -2.80 -7.53 -13.14
C PRO A 165 -3.78 -6.52 -13.76
N MET A 166 -4.76 -6.05 -13.01
CA MET A 166 -5.79 -5.16 -13.53
C MET A 166 -5.31 -3.71 -13.68
N LYS A 167 -4.24 -3.33 -12.97
CA LYS A 167 -3.67 -1.96 -13.03
C LYS A 167 -2.17 -1.94 -13.32
N ASP A 168 -1.40 -2.84 -12.73
CA ASP A 168 0.04 -2.71 -12.62
C ASP A 168 0.79 -2.94 -13.94
N PHE A 169 0.32 -3.86 -14.77
CA PHE A 169 1.04 -4.23 -15.99
C PHE A 169 0.62 -3.46 -17.24
N ILE A 170 -0.40 -2.61 -17.15
CA ILE A 170 -0.92 -1.85 -18.30
C ILE A 170 0.11 -0.82 -18.79
N ALA A 171 0.65 -0.01 -17.87
CA ALA A 171 1.61 1.03 -18.23
C ALA A 171 2.96 0.46 -18.70
N PRO A 172 3.58 -0.51 -17.98
CA PRO A 172 4.81 -1.16 -18.47
C PRO A 172 4.68 -1.72 -19.88
N VAL A 173 3.60 -2.44 -20.18
CA VAL A 173 3.35 -2.99 -21.53
C VAL A 173 3.25 -1.88 -22.57
N ARG A 174 2.49 -0.81 -22.31
CA ARG A 174 2.37 0.34 -23.23
C ARG A 174 3.68 1.08 -23.46
N LEU A 175 4.61 1.05 -22.49
CA LEU A 175 5.95 1.64 -22.59
C LEU A 175 6.97 0.68 -23.23
N GLY A 176 6.56 -0.50 -23.65
CA GLY A 176 7.43 -1.48 -24.30
C GLY A 176 8.34 -2.23 -23.32
N TRP A 177 8.02 -2.26 -22.02
CA TRP A 177 8.75 -3.08 -21.07
C TRP A 177 8.44 -4.55 -21.33
N LYS A 178 9.46 -5.33 -21.65
CA LYS A 178 9.26 -6.72 -22.11
C LYS A 178 9.10 -7.72 -20.98
N ARG A 179 9.39 -7.32 -19.74
CA ARG A 179 9.34 -8.22 -18.59
C ARG A 179 8.44 -7.63 -17.49
N SER A 180 7.46 -8.43 -17.09
CA SER A 180 6.63 -8.16 -15.91
C SER A 180 6.47 -9.46 -15.14
N VAL A 181 6.61 -9.40 -13.83
CA VAL A 181 6.53 -10.56 -12.93
C VAL A 181 5.36 -10.33 -11.97
N ARG A 182 4.43 -11.27 -11.98
CA ARG A 182 3.32 -11.24 -11.01
C ARG A 182 3.70 -11.99 -9.74
N VAL A 183 3.64 -11.29 -8.63
CA VAL A 183 3.69 -11.89 -7.28
C VAL A 183 2.29 -12.37 -6.88
N ARG A 184 2.21 -13.50 -6.20
CA ARG A 184 0.99 -13.99 -5.54
C ARG A 184 1.36 -14.41 -4.14
N ARG A 185 0.96 -13.63 -3.17
CA ARG A 185 1.21 -13.95 -1.76
C ARG A 185 0.05 -14.74 -1.17
N PRO A 186 0.32 -15.81 -0.43
CA PRO A 186 -0.73 -16.46 0.35
C PRO A 186 -1.33 -15.46 1.34
N GLY A 187 -2.66 -15.28 1.29
CA GLY A 187 -3.37 -14.37 2.19
C GLY A 187 -3.59 -12.93 1.66
N SER A 188 -3.11 -12.62 0.43
CA SER A 188 -3.49 -11.37 -0.27
C SER A 188 -4.90 -11.45 -0.86
#